data_776d43d708d33301241780cc78a33cea
#
_entry.id   776d43d708d33301241780cc78a33cea
#
_cell.length_a   1.000
_cell.length_b   1.000
_cell.length_c   1.000
_cell.angle_alpha   90.00
_cell.angle_beta   90.00
_cell.angle_gamma   90.00
#
_symmetry.space_group_name_H-M   'P 1'
#
loop_
_entity.id
_entity.type
_entity.pdbx_description
1 polymer ?
#
loop_
_entity_poly.entity_id
_entity_poly.type
_entity_poly.pdbx_seq_one_letter_code
_entity_poly.pdbx_strand_id
1 'polypeptide(L)'
;MKYLILSLLVIFSFSCSKKEQIDNVKIISFDDETNIDIKDKITCKFIPLETTDSCLFGDIFAINIVNDKIYTINRKGNYLLVFDISGKFITQIGRRGNGPGEYMSLNNLHIDKEKQTITLADSYQDKLYHYNLNNYKYEKGQTTFYFSDCCWLPDGNIAWAFHGGYNTGKRDPHYIKITDSQLNTIKLLYPTNFTPESPMVPGRLFYTFDQKCYLNIPYIPTIYEVTSEKLIPTYQIELGRQKFASPEWLKENAEKNLYGTISQTNYISGQQIQETDDYICIEYYAKGLNSHIGFYNKKTGESFKYKKSDFIKQTGLTGFFQLKGTYENYFIFTMLPDALKNSYTTIPELKPIIENIKEDDNPILCLIKFK
;
A
#
# COMPACT_ATOMS: atom_id res chain seq x y z
N MET A 1 40.10 48.92 53.72
CA MET A 1 39.46 47.61 53.49
C MET A 1 38.37 47.83 52.45
N LYS A 2 38.65 47.46 51.18
CA LYS A 2 37.67 47.53 50.07
C LYS A 2 37.23 46.10 49.75
N TYR A 3 35.95 45.82 49.94
CA TYR A 3 35.37 44.51 49.56
C TYR A 3 35.01 44.54 48.08
N LEU A 4 35.61 43.65 47.30
CA LEU A 4 35.34 43.42 45.91
C LEU A 4 34.24 42.35 45.86
N ILE A 5 33.02 42.72 45.43
CA ILE A 5 31.93 41.75 45.20
C ILE A 5 32.06 41.29 43.75
N LEU A 6 32.41 40.01 43.58
CA LEU A 6 32.49 39.30 42.30
C LEU A 6 31.10 38.75 42.00
N SER A 7 30.33 39.37 41.10
CA SER A 7 29.06 38.89 40.66
C SER A 7 29.27 37.81 39.54
N LEU A 8 28.93 36.57 39.89
CA LEU A 8 28.96 35.44 38.97
C LEU A 8 27.73 35.50 38.05
N LEU A 9 27.92 35.88 36.78
CA LEU A 9 26.87 35.85 35.75
C LEU A 9 26.75 34.42 35.26
N VAL A 10 25.69 33.70 35.70
CA VAL A 10 25.33 32.40 35.16
C VAL A 10 24.55 32.60 33.85
N ILE A 11 25.22 32.37 32.73
CA ILE A 11 24.58 32.35 31.41
C ILE A 11 23.86 31.02 31.28
N PHE A 12 22.53 31.00 31.46
CA PHE A 12 21.67 29.92 31.03
C PHE A 12 21.58 29.93 29.52
N SER A 13 22.40 29.09 28.86
CA SER A 13 22.19 28.77 27.47
C SER A 13 20.93 27.89 27.35
N PHE A 14 19.79 28.51 27.06
CA PHE A 14 18.63 27.78 26.58
C PHE A 14 19.01 27.18 25.24
N SER A 15 19.35 25.90 25.25
CA SER A 15 19.39 25.08 24.03
C SER A 15 17.95 24.93 23.57
N CYS A 16 17.50 25.85 22.72
CA CYS A 16 16.29 25.72 21.95
C CYS A 16 16.59 24.63 20.91
N SER A 17 16.23 23.37 21.19
CA SER A 17 16.13 22.38 20.15
C SER A 17 15.11 22.92 19.13
N LYS A 18 15.59 23.39 17.99
CA LYS A 18 14.73 23.68 16.85
C LYS A 18 13.96 22.39 16.56
N LYS A 19 12.69 22.30 16.99
CA LYS A 19 11.72 21.49 16.28
C LYS A 19 11.76 22.03 14.85
N GLU A 20 12.28 21.23 13.91
CA GLU A 20 12.03 21.51 12.50
C GLU A 20 10.52 21.64 12.38
N GLN A 21 10.07 22.85 12.15
CA GLN A 21 8.68 23.15 11.80
C GLN A 21 8.46 22.43 10.48
N ILE A 22 7.62 21.39 10.51
CA ILE A 22 7.17 20.67 9.32
C ILE A 22 6.09 21.56 8.68
N ASP A 23 6.54 22.60 7.99
CA ASP A 23 5.70 23.69 7.49
C ASP A 23 4.92 23.33 6.24
N ASN A 24 4.45 22.11 6.01
CA ASN A 24 3.54 21.80 4.89
C ASN A 24 2.89 20.41 4.95
N VAL A 25 2.73 19.80 6.12
CA VAL A 25 2.02 18.50 6.22
C VAL A 25 0.52 18.76 6.18
N LYS A 26 -0.15 18.21 5.19
CA LYS A 26 -1.60 18.28 5.11
C LYS A 26 -2.25 17.28 6.09
N ILE A 27 -3.07 17.80 6.99
CA ILE A 27 -3.86 16.96 7.89
C ILE A 27 -5.04 16.37 7.11
N ILE A 28 -5.14 15.04 7.13
CA ILE A 28 -6.27 14.29 6.58
C ILE A 28 -7.07 13.79 7.77
N SER A 29 -8.09 14.56 8.14
CA SER A 29 -8.91 14.24 9.30
C SER A 29 -10.18 13.51 8.89
N PHE A 30 -10.45 12.41 9.55
CA PHE A 30 -11.70 11.68 9.47
C PHE A 30 -12.41 11.85 10.81
N ASP A 31 -13.58 12.45 10.78
CA ASP A 31 -14.45 12.54 11.94
C ASP A 31 -14.86 11.15 12.43
N ASP A 32 -15.65 11.09 13.49
CA ASP A 32 -16.23 9.83 13.95
C ASP A 32 -17.12 9.20 12.88
N GLU A 33 -17.47 7.92 13.05
CA GLU A 33 -18.22 7.14 12.07
C GLU A 33 -19.41 7.90 11.50
N THR A 34 -19.48 7.96 10.17
CA THR A 34 -20.48 8.74 9.43
C THR A 34 -21.76 7.92 9.27
N ASN A 35 -22.90 8.54 9.56
CA ASN A 35 -24.23 7.95 9.33
C ASN A 35 -24.81 8.36 7.95
N ILE A 36 -24.03 9.02 7.09
CA ILE A 36 -24.47 9.43 5.76
C ILE A 36 -24.53 8.20 4.86
N ASP A 37 -25.63 8.05 4.11
CA ASP A 37 -25.71 7.05 3.06
C ASP A 37 -24.82 7.44 1.88
N ILE A 38 -23.75 6.67 1.67
CA ILE A 38 -22.76 6.91 0.62
C ILE A 38 -23.21 6.35 -0.75
N LYS A 39 -24.23 5.52 -0.80
CA LYS A 39 -24.67 4.83 -2.02
C LYS A 39 -24.92 5.78 -3.18
N ASP A 40 -25.57 6.90 -2.92
CA ASP A 40 -25.88 7.89 -3.96
C ASP A 40 -24.70 8.77 -4.35
N LYS A 41 -23.62 8.77 -3.57
CA LYS A 41 -22.40 9.54 -3.82
C LYS A 41 -21.36 8.80 -4.67
N ILE A 42 -21.52 7.48 -4.87
CA ILE A 42 -20.54 6.66 -5.59
C ILE A 42 -21.16 6.03 -6.85
N THR A 43 -20.29 5.66 -7.78
CA THR A 43 -20.58 4.76 -8.88
C THR A 43 -19.65 3.57 -8.81
N CYS A 44 -20.17 2.40 -9.20
CA CYS A 44 -19.41 1.16 -9.20
C CYS A 44 -19.37 0.57 -10.62
N LYS A 45 -18.22 -0.01 -11.00
CA LYS A 45 -18.06 -0.88 -12.15
C LYS A 45 -17.53 -2.21 -11.68
N PHE A 46 -18.01 -3.31 -12.25
CA PHE A 46 -17.58 -4.65 -11.90
C PHE A 46 -16.92 -5.31 -13.11
N ILE A 47 -15.74 -5.89 -12.89
CA ILE A 47 -14.98 -6.59 -13.92
C ILE A 47 -14.69 -7.99 -13.39
N PRO A 48 -15.53 -9.00 -13.70
CA PRO A 48 -15.21 -10.38 -13.42
C PRO A 48 -13.98 -10.80 -14.24
N LEU A 49 -12.96 -11.35 -13.57
CA LEU A 49 -11.80 -11.87 -14.29
C LEU A 49 -12.09 -13.28 -14.79
N GLU A 50 -11.84 -13.52 -16.08
CA GLU A 50 -12.11 -14.79 -16.73
C GLU A 50 -11.45 -15.95 -15.97
N THR A 51 -12.18 -17.04 -15.80
CA THR A 51 -11.73 -18.27 -15.15
C THR A 51 -11.62 -19.39 -16.15
N THR A 52 -10.40 -19.87 -16.38
CA THR A 52 -10.08 -21.08 -17.16
C THR A 52 -8.92 -21.79 -16.50
N ASP A 53 -8.66 -23.02 -16.91
CA ASP A 53 -7.48 -23.80 -16.40
C ASP A 53 -6.15 -23.07 -16.63
N SER A 54 -6.10 -22.18 -17.63
CA SER A 54 -4.90 -21.41 -17.99
C SER A 54 -4.71 -20.13 -17.16
N CYS A 55 -5.73 -19.65 -16.49
CA CYS A 55 -5.68 -18.38 -15.75
C CYS A 55 -6.34 -18.43 -14.37
N LEU A 56 -6.61 -19.63 -13.85
CA LEU A 56 -7.13 -19.78 -12.50
C LEU A 56 -6.08 -19.36 -11.46
N PHE A 57 -6.46 -18.39 -10.62
CA PHE A 57 -5.64 -17.95 -9.49
C PHE A 57 -6.55 -17.55 -8.34
N GLY A 58 -6.08 -17.51 -7.15
CA GLY A 58 -6.90 -17.09 -6.01
C GLY A 58 -6.94 -15.56 -5.85
N ASP A 59 -6.75 -15.06 -4.64
CA ASP A 59 -6.76 -13.63 -4.35
C ASP A 59 -5.62 -12.86 -5.06
N ILE A 60 -5.88 -11.60 -5.36
CA ILE A 60 -4.93 -10.65 -5.97
C ILE A 60 -4.05 -10.05 -4.88
N PHE A 61 -2.73 -10.09 -5.07
CA PHE A 61 -1.76 -9.40 -4.24
C PHE A 61 -1.47 -7.99 -4.75
N ALA A 62 -1.14 -7.87 -6.04
CA ALA A 62 -0.86 -6.60 -6.68
C ALA A 62 -1.59 -6.49 -8.01
N ILE A 63 -1.99 -5.28 -8.39
CA ILE A 63 -2.68 -4.96 -9.63
C ILE A 63 -2.16 -3.65 -10.20
N ASN A 64 -2.01 -3.62 -11.53
CA ASN A 64 -1.83 -2.40 -12.30
C ASN A 64 -2.75 -2.45 -13.54
N ILE A 65 -3.36 -1.33 -13.89
CA ILE A 65 -4.13 -1.19 -15.13
C ILE A 65 -3.43 -0.16 -16.02
N VAL A 66 -2.97 -0.61 -17.18
CA VAL A 66 -2.17 0.20 -18.11
C VAL A 66 -2.56 -0.15 -19.54
N ASN A 67 -2.86 0.87 -20.37
CA ASN A 67 -3.24 0.70 -21.78
C ASN A 67 -4.37 -0.32 -21.95
N ASP A 68 -5.45 -0.17 -21.16
CA ASP A 68 -6.63 -1.05 -21.16
C ASP A 68 -6.32 -2.53 -20.91
N LYS A 69 -5.23 -2.80 -20.24
CA LYS A 69 -4.84 -4.14 -19.77
C LYS A 69 -4.66 -4.16 -18.27
N ILE A 70 -5.14 -5.23 -17.66
CA ILE A 70 -5.09 -5.50 -16.24
C ILE A 70 -3.96 -6.50 -15.99
N TYR A 71 -2.96 -6.09 -15.24
CA TYR A 71 -1.82 -6.92 -14.83
C TYR A 71 -2.00 -7.30 -13.37
N THR A 72 -2.06 -8.59 -13.06
CA THR A 72 -2.30 -9.07 -11.69
C THR A 72 -1.22 -10.03 -11.23
N ILE A 73 -0.73 -9.83 -10.01
CA ILE A 73 0.06 -10.84 -9.28
C ILE A 73 -0.86 -11.49 -8.27
N ASN A 74 -0.91 -12.82 -8.23
CA ASN A 74 -1.69 -13.53 -7.23
C ASN A 74 -1.02 -13.47 -5.84
N ARG A 75 -1.79 -13.74 -4.77
CA ARG A 75 -1.31 -13.65 -3.38
C ARG A 75 -0.08 -14.53 -3.08
N LYS A 76 0.08 -15.64 -3.78
CA LYS A 76 1.26 -16.51 -3.64
C LYS A 76 2.47 -16.01 -4.42
N GLY A 77 2.34 -14.93 -5.23
CA GLY A 77 3.40 -14.39 -6.07
C GLY A 77 3.86 -15.33 -7.20
N ASN A 78 3.05 -16.33 -7.55
CA ASN A 78 3.45 -17.38 -8.50
C ASN A 78 3.09 -17.08 -9.95
N TYR A 79 2.18 -16.12 -10.17
CA TYR A 79 1.65 -15.81 -11.48
C TYR A 79 1.57 -14.31 -11.70
N LEU A 80 2.01 -13.84 -12.85
CA LEU A 80 1.64 -12.56 -13.42
C LEU A 80 0.73 -12.82 -14.60
N LEU A 81 -0.57 -12.54 -14.42
CA LEU A 81 -1.58 -12.71 -15.45
C LEU A 81 -2.00 -11.37 -16.03
N VAL A 82 -2.30 -11.37 -17.31
CA VAL A 82 -2.76 -10.20 -18.06
C VAL A 82 -4.16 -10.46 -18.58
N PHE A 83 -5.06 -9.53 -18.31
CA PHE A 83 -6.42 -9.50 -18.83
C PHE A 83 -6.64 -8.20 -19.60
N ASP A 84 -7.60 -8.18 -20.51
CA ASP A 84 -8.09 -6.92 -21.05
C ASP A 84 -9.00 -6.18 -20.05
N ILE A 85 -9.40 -4.96 -20.36
CA ILE A 85 -10.22 -4.14 -19.46
C ILE A 85 -11.63 -4.70 -19.24
N SER A 86 -12.08 -5.66 -20.06
CA SER A 86 -13.35 -6.39 -19.85
C SER A 86 -13.20 -7.57 -18.89
N GLY A 87 -11.97 -7.92 -18.49
CA GLY A 87 -11.64 -9.06 -17.64
C GLY A 87 -11.32 -10.34 -18.40
N LYS A 88 -11.27 -10.30 -19.75
CA LYS A 88 -10.92 -11.47 -20.56
C LYS A 88 -9.41 -11.74 -20.50
N PHE A 89 -9.04 -13.01 -20.31
CA PHE A 89 -7.64 -13.42 -20.23
C PHE A 89 -6.90 -13.22 -21.55
N ILE A 90 -5.71 -12.63 -21.46
CA ILE A 90 -4.81 -12.43 -22.60
C ILE A 90 -3.65 -13.41 -22.54
N THR A 91 -2.87 -13.41 -21.45
CA THR A 91 -1.66 -14.23 -21.32
C THR A 91 -1.13 -14.26 -19.89
N GLN A 92 -0.20 -15.17 -19.65
CA GLN A 92 0.69 -15.18 -18.48
C GLN A 92 2.08 -14.67 -18.91
N ILE A 93 2.70 -13.83 -18.08
CA ILE A 93 4.07 -13.34 -18.30
C ILE A 93 5.02 -14.11 -17.41
N GLY A 94 6.00 -14.78 -18.02
CA GLY A 94 6.92 -15.66 -17.31
C GLY A 94 6.21 -16.88 -16.70
N ARG A 95 6.90 -17.59 -15.83
CA ARG A 95 6.34 -18.71 -15.06
C ARG A 95 7.17 -18.95 -13.81
N ARG A 96 6.64 -19.77 -12.91
CA ARG A 96 7.36 -20.18 -11.72
C ARG A 96 8.50 -21.12 -12.08
N GLY A 97 9.71 -20.85 -11.59
CA GLY A 97 10.89 -21.66 -11.80
C GLY A 97 12.19 -20.91 -11.49
N ASN A 98 13.32 -21.52 -11.89
CA ASN A 98 14.68 -20.97 -11.67
C ASN A 98 15.45 -20.72 -12.97
N GLY A 99 14.82 -20.88 -14.12
CA GLY A 99 15.40 -20.61 -15.42
C GLY A 99 15.41 -19.13 -15.80
N PRO A 100 15.97 -18.77 -16.96
CA PRO A 100 15.92 -17.41 -17.47
C PRO A 100 14.49 -16.91 -17.66
N GLY A 101 14.14 -15.80 -16.98
CA GLY A 101 12.79 -15.28 -17.00
C GLY A 101 11.78 -16.08 -16.17
N GLU A 102 12.23 -16.98 -15.32
CA GLU A 102 11.37 -17.67 -14.36
C GLU A 102 11.57 -17.07 -12.97
N TYR A 103 10.48 -16.98 -12.19
CA TYR A 103 10.46 -16.39 -10.85
C TYR A 103 9.85 -17.36 -9.83
N MET A 104 10.12 -17.12 -8.56
CA MET A 104 9.60 -17.98 -7.47
C MET A 104 8.48 -17.32 -6.69
N SER A 105 8.62 -16.03 -6.36
CA SER A 105 7.65 -15.29 -5.55
C SER A 105 7.68 -13.80 -5.85
N LEU A 106 6.81 -13.38 -6.76
CA LEU A 106 6.64 -11.98 -7.11
C LEU A 106 5.95 -11.21 -5.98
N ASN A 107 6.52 -10.08 -5.62
CA ASN A 107 5.93 -9.17 -4.63
C ASN A 107 5.68 -7.76 -5.16
N ASN A 108 6.19 -7.43 -6.33
CA ASN A 108 5.91 -6.16 -6.97
C ASN A 108 6.04 -6.24 -8.49
N LEU A 109 5.37 -5.30 -9.17
CA LEU A 109 5.54 -5.07 -10.59
C LEU A 109 5.55 -3.56 -10.88
N HIS A 110 6.37 -3.18 -11.83
CA HIS A 110 6.44 -1.82 -12.37
C HIS A 110 6.32 -1.86 -13.88
N ILE A 111 5.50 -0.97 -14.42
CA ILE A 111 5.31 -0.83 -15.87
C ILE A 111 5.80 0.56 -16.29
N ASP A 112 6.91 0.58 -17.00
CA ASP A 112 7.49 1.78 -17.59
C ASP A 112 6.99 1.89 -19.04
N LYS A 113 6.05 2.81 -19.29
CA LYS A 113 5.47 3.03 -20.62
C LYS A 113 6.47 3.67 -21.58
N GLU A 114 7.37 4.51 -21.11
CA GLU A 114 8.36 5.19 -21.94
C GLU A 114 9.42 4.20 -22.43
N LYS A 115 9.93 3.38 -21.52
CA LYS A 115 10.91 2.32 -21.86
C LYS A 115 10.27 1.05 -22.42
N GLN A 116 8.95 0.97 -22.47
CA GLN A 116 8.18 -0.21 -22.91
C GLN A 116 8.62 -1.48 -22.16
N THR A 117 8.79 -1.38 -20.84
CA THR A 117 9.32 -2.46 -20.00
C THR A 117 8.38 -2.78 -18.86
N ILE A 118 8.23 -4.07 -18.57
CA ILE A 118 7.63 -4.59 -17.35
C ILE A 118 8.77 -5.09 -16.46
N THR A 119 8.90 -4.57 -15.27
CA THR A 119 9.86 -5.04 -14.27
C THR A 119 9.14 -5.77 -13.15
N LEU A 120 9.49 -7.03 -12.94
CA LEU A 120 8.97 -7.87 -11.86
C LEU A 120 10.00 -7.98 -10.75
N ALA A 121 9.56 -7.80 -9.52
CA ALA A 121 10.40 -7.94 -8.35
C ALA A 121 10.09 -9.27 -7.63
N ASP A 122 11.09 -10.11 -7.48
CA ASP A 122 11.05 -11.38 -6.75
C ASP A 122 11.92 -11.29 -5.51
N SER A 123 11.28 -11.11 -4.36
CA SER A 123 11.97 -11.00 -3.06
C SER A 123 12.48 -12.32 -2.52
N TYR A 124 12.04 -13.45 -3.07
CA TYR A 124 12.53 -14.76 -2.68
C TYR A 124 13.87 -15.10 -3.33
N GLN A 125 14.05 -14.67 -4.59
CA GLN A 125 15.30 -14.89 -5.33
C GLN A 125 16.23 -13.68 -5.32
N ASP A 126 15.85 -12.58 -4.67
CA ASP A 126 16.57 -11.30 -4.70
C ASP A 126 16.87 -10.85 -6.14
N LYS A 127 15.81 -10.78 -6.97
CA LYS A 127 15.95 -10.47 -8.40
C LYS A 127 14.89 -9.53 -8.92
N LEU A 128 15.29 -8.74 -9.92
CA LEU A 128 14.40 -8.07 -10.86
C LEU A 128 14.45 -8.81 -12.20
N TYR A 129 13.28 -8.97 -12.81
CA TYR A 129 13.12 -9.53 -14.15
C TYR A 129 12.51 -8.50 -15.07
N HIS A 130 13.12 -8.26 -16.21
CA HIS A 130 12.66 -7.31 -17.20
C HIS A 130 12.08 -8.02 -18.40
N TYR A 131 10.85 -7.62 -18.76
CA TYR A 131 10.13 -8.12 -19.91
C TYR A 131 9.72 -6.95 -20.81
N ASN A 132 9.64 -7.19 -22.10
CA ASN A 132 9.13 -6.22 -23.06
C ASN A 132 7.59 -6.06 -22.89
N LEU A 133 7.12 -4.83 -22.80
CA LEU A 133 5.69 -4.53 -22.60
C LEU A 133 4.81 -4.90 -23.80
N ASN A 134 5.37 -4.88 -25.03
CA ASN A 134 4.59 -5.11 -26.25
C ASN A 134 4.39 -6.60 -26.57
N ASN A 135 5.43 -7.41 -26.37
CA ASN A 135 5.44 -8.83 -26.77
C ASN A 135 5.62 -9.78 -25.59
N TYR A 136 5.78 -9.26 -24.35
CA TYR A 136 5.93 -10.02 -23.10
C TYR A 136 7.14 -10.96 -23.04
N LYS A 137 8.12 -10.77 -23.92
CA LYS A 137 9.34 -11.57 -23.91
C LYS A 137 10.30 -11.12 -22.81
N TYR A 138 10.92 -12.11 -22.16
CA TYR A 138 11.99 -11.86 -21.22
C TYR A 138 13.17 -11.22 -21.91
N GLU A 139 13.75 -10.19 -21.31
CA GLU A 139 14.90 -9.45 -21.85
C GLU A 139 16.15 -9.70 -20.98
N LYS A 140 16.04 -9.49 -19.68
CA LYS A 140 17.17 -9.63 -18.74
C LYS A 140 16.72 -9.80 -17.31
N GLY A 141 17.61 -10.35 -16.48
CA GLY A 141 17.49 -10.37 -15.01
C GLY A 141 18.59 -9.54 -14.38
N GLN A 142 18.32 -9.02 -13.20
CA GLN A 142 19.25 -8.27 -12.37
C GLN A 142 19.19 -8.79 -10.95
N THR A 143 20.34 -9.26 -10.41
CA THR A 143 20.41 -9.68 -9.01
C THR A 143 20.40 -8.45 -8.12
N THR A 144 19.60 -8.51 -7.09
CA THR A 144 19.44 -7.46 -6.08
C THR A 144 19.99 -7.92 -4.73
N PHE A 145 19.40 -7.44 -3.68
CA PHE A 145 19.59 -7.83 -2.28
C PHE A 145 18.23 -8.12 -1.68
N TYR A 146 18.17 -8.71 -0.49
CA TYR A 146 16.91 -8.90 0.22
C TYR A 146 16.13 -7.60 0.34
N PHE A 147 14.83 -7.63 0.06
CA PHE A 147 13.88 -6.53 0.22
C PHE A 147 12.48 -7.09 0.46
N SER A 148 11.59 -6.27 0.99
CA SER A 148 10.19 -6.65 1.22
C SER A 148 9.21 -5.94 0.27
N ASP A 149 9.51 -4.71 -0.11
CA ASP A 149 8.74 -3.94 -1.10
C ASP A 149 9.68 -2.98 -1.82
N CYS A 150 9.30 -2.51 -3.00
CA CYS A 150 10.06 -1.52 -3.76
C CYS A 150 9.14 -0.61 -4.56
N CYS A 151 9.65 0.59 -4.87
CA CYS A 151 8.94 1.59 -5.67
C CYS A 151 9.93 2.32 -6.57
N TRP A 152 9.56 2.53 -7.83
CA TRP A 152 10.34 3.33 -8.77
C TRP A 152 10.03 4.81 -8.58
N LEU A 153 11.06 5.63 -8.47
CA LEU A 153 10.96 7.07 -8.29
C LEU A 153 10.92 7.79 -9.65
N PRO A 154 10.40 9.02 -9.72
CA PRO A 154 10.30 9.78 -10.98
C PRO A 154 11.64 10.03 -11.68
N ASP A 155 12.73 10.08 -10.93
CA ASP A 155 14.09 10.29 -11.44
C ASP A 155 14.77 9.00 -11.94
N GLY A 156 14.05 7.86 -11.93
CA GLY A 156 14.53 6.56 -12.37
C GLY A 156 15.26 5.75 -11.30
N ASN A 157 15.41 6.30 -10.09
CA ASN A 157 15.97 5.59 -8.95
C ASN A 157 14.92 4.65 -8.32
N ILE A 158 15.34 3.79 -7.40
CA ILE A 158 14.48 2.80 -6.78
C ILE A 158 14.54 2.94 -5.25
N ALA A 159 13.38 3.05 -4.63
CA ALA A 159 13.22 2.98 -3.18
C ALA A 159 12.92 1.53 -2.77
N TRP A 160 13.68 1.00 -1.84
CA TRP A 160 13.58 -0.35 -1.30
C TRP A 160 13.20 -0.29 0.16
N ALA A 161 12.16 -1.01 0.56
CA ALA A 161 11.76 -1.16 1.94
C ALA A 161 12.20 -2.51 2.49
N PHE A 162 12.58 -2.52 3.75
CA PHE A 162 13.00 -3.70 4.49
C PHE A 162 12.07 -3.90 5.68
N HIS A 163 11.42 -5.05 5.75
CA HIS A 163 10.68 -5.43 6.94
C HIS A 163 11.66 -5.90 8.01
N GLY A 164 11.84 -5.14 9.07
CA GLY A 164 12.55 -5.52 10.26
C GLY A 164 14.04 -5.81 10.15
N GLY A 165 14.67 -5.41 9.05
CA GLY A 165 16.12 -5.27 9.00
C GLY A 165 16.95 -6.54 9.21
N TYR A 166 16.50 -7.71 8.74
CA TYR A 166 17.37 -8.87 8.63
C TYR A 166 18.05 -8.88 7.26
N ASN A 167 19.11 -8.10 7.12
CA ASN A 167 20.05 -8.27 6.04
C ASN A 167 21.28 -8.99 6.61
N THR A 168 21.66 -10.15 6.09
CA THR A 168 22.87 -10.90 6.52
C THR A 168 22.89 -11.45 7.95
N GLY A 169 21.75 -11.72 8.59
CA GLY A 169 21.69 -12.25 9.96
C GLY A 169 21.98 -11.22 11.07
N LYS A 170 22.11 -9.94 10.72
CA LYS A 170 22.18 -8.81 11.66
C LYS A 170 21.01 -7.88 11.42
N ARG A 171 20.46 -7.31 12.50
CA ARG A 171 19.48 -6.22 12.38
C ARG A 171 20.12 -5.04 11.63
N ASP A 172 19.65 -4.76 10.43
CA ASP A 172 19.98 -3.53 9.74
C ASP A 172 18.97 -2.45 10.19
N PRO A 173 19.41 -1.34 10.79
CA PRO A 173 18.53 -0.24 11.17
C PRO A 173 17.95 0.51 9.97
N HIS A 174 18.39 0.19 8.75
CA HIS A 174 17.95 0.86 7.55
C HIS A 174 16.55 0.40 7.17
N TYR A 175 15.62 1.33 7.11
CA TYR A 175 14.24 1.05 6.74
C TYR A 175 14.00 1.22 5.23
N ILE A 176 14.53 2.29 4.64
CA ILE A 176 14.44 2.59 3.21
C ILE A 176 15.83 2.81 2.63
N LYS A 177 16.17 2.05 1.60
CA LYS A 177 17.38 2.24 0.81
C LYS A 177 17.00 2.82 -0.56
N ILE A 178 17.68 3.86 -0.99
CA ILE A 178 17.56 4.39 -2.33
C ILE A 178 18.76 3.92 -3.15
N THR A 179 18.51 3.41 -4.35
CA THR A 179 19.54 3.01 -5.30
C THR A 179 19.29 3.65 -6.66
N ASP A 180 20.36 3.74 -7.47
CA ASP A 180 20.22 3.97 -8.90
C ASP A 180 19.70 2.70 -9.62
N SER A 181 19.53 2.77 -10.94
CA SER A 181 19.08 1.65 -11.77
C SER A 181 20.11 0.50 -11.87
N GLN A 182 21.36 0.75 -11.51
CA GLN A 182 22.44 -0.24 -11.42
C GLN A 182 22.54 -0.84 -10.01
N LEU A 183 21.67 -0.46 -9.09
CA LEU A 183 21.61 -0.89 -7.69
C LEU A 183 22.76 -0.35 -6.80
N ASN A 184 23.46 0.69 -7.25
CA ASN A 184 24.38 1.41 -6.37
C ASN A 184 23.60 2.20 -5.34
N THR A 185 23.99 2.08 -4.07
CA THR A 185 23.32 2.80 -2.98
C THR A 185 23.58 4.30 -3.07
N ILE A 186 22.51 5.08 -3.16
CA ILE A 186 22.54 6.55 -3.14
C ILE A 186 22.34 7.06 -1.72
N LYS A 187 21.30 6.54 -1.04
CA LYS A 187 20.88 7.06 0.27
C LYS A 187 20.28 5.98 1.14
N LEU A 188 20.39 6.19 2.46
CA LEU A 188 19.68 5.42 3.47
C LEU A 188 18.78 6.38 4.23
N LEU A 189 17.48 6.06 4.33
CA LEU A 189 16.45 6.91 4.93
C LEU A 189 15.77 6.19 6.09
N TYR A 190 15.53 6.90 7.16
CA TYR A 190 14.98 6.36 8.41
C TYR A 190 13.66 7.05 8.75
N PRO A 191 12.52 6.43 8.44
CA PRO A 191 11.21 6.98 8.79
C PRO A 191 10.91 6.88 10.29
N THR A 192 11.63 6.02 11.00
CA THR A 192 11.46 5.79 12.44
C THR A 192 12.82 5.76 13.15
N ASN A 193 12.81 5.95 14.47
CA ASN A 193 13.98 5.83 15.34
C ASN A 193 14.04 4.47 16.07
N PHE A 194 13.27 3.49 15.61
CA PHE A 194 13.25 2.12 16.12
C PHE A 194 13.14 1.12 14.97
N THR A 195 13.57 -0.11 15.19
CA THR A 195 13.48 -1.21 14.24
C THR A 195 12.66 -2.34 14.87
N PRO A 196 11.51 -2.71 14.28
CA PRO A 196 10.71 -3.82 14.81
C PRO A 196 11.47 -5.15 14.70
N GLU A 197 11.36 -6.01 15.71
CA GLU A 197 11.97 -7.35 15.67
C GLU A 197 11.27 -8.27 14.67
N SER A 198 9.95 -8.20 14.64
CA SER A 198 9.14 -8.96 13.68
C SER A 198 8.45 -8.00 12.72
N PRO A 199 8.73 -8.17 11.44
CA PRO A 199 8.35 -7.19 10.44
C PRO A 199 7.02 -7.49 9.76
N MET A 200 6.15 -8.28 10.34
CA MET A 200 4.86 -8.57 9.71
C MET A 200 4.03 -7.31 9.57
N VAL A 201 4.22 -6.66 8.44
CA VAL A 201 3.35 -5.60 7.97
C VAL A 201 2.44 -6.20 6.92
N PRO A 202 1.14 -6.30 7.16
CA PRO A 202 0.22 -6.76 6.15
C PRO A 202 0.12 -5.71 5.03
N GLY A 203 0.34 -6.14 3.80
CA GLY A 203 0.17 -5.30 2.63
C GLY A 203 1.45 -4.65 2.11
N ARG A 204 1.26 -3.69 1.23
CA ARG A 204 2.34 -2.94 0.59
C ARG A 204 2.68 -1.69 1.39
N LEU A 205 3.96 -1.35 1.44
CA LEU A 205 4.44 -0.14 2.09
C LEU A 205 4.37 1.08 1.16
N PHE A 206 4.52 0.84 -0.13
CA PHE A 206 4.48 1.91 -1.11
C PHE A 206 3.17 1.92 -1.90
N TYR A 207 2.73 3.13 -2.22
CA TYR A 207 1.76 3.38 -3.28
C TYR A 207 2.26 4.52 -4.18
N THR A 208 1.71 4.62 -5.37
CA THR A 208 2.06 5.67 -6.34
C THR A 208 0.84 6.51 -6.67
N PHE A 209 1.03 7.82 -6.73
CA PHE A 209 0.04 8.77 -7.21
C PHE A 209 0.77 9.93 -7.90
N ASP A 210 0.26 10.39 -9.03
CA ASP A 210 0.86 11.47 -9.84
C ASP A 210 2.37 11.28 -10.07
N GLN A 211 2.75 10.07 -10.51
CA GLN A 211 4.13 9.62 -10.73
C GLN A 211 5.04 9.64 -9.49
N LYS A 212 4.56 10.07 -8.34
CA LYS A 212 5.31 10.09 -7.08
C LYS A 212 5.13 8.78 -6.31
N CYS A 213 6.14 8.45 -5.52
CA CYS A 213 6.13 7.32 -4.61
C CYS A 213 5.84 7.79 -3.18
N TYR A 214 4.92 7.14 -2.52
CA TYR A 214 4.56 7.44 -1.12
C TYR A 214 4.79 6.22 -0.24
N LEU A 215 5.38 6.47 0.92
CA LEU A 215 5.59 5.47 1.98
C LEU A 215 4.46 5.55 3.00
N ASN A 216 3.77 4.44 3.17
CA ASN A 216 2.75 4.22 4.19
C ASN A 216 3.19 3.12 5.15
N ILE A 217 3.59 3.49 6.36
CA ILE A 217 3.91 2.53 7.41
C ILE A 217 2.62 2.25 8.19
N PRO A 218 2.11 1.02 8.24
CA PRO A 218 0.73 0.72 8.63
C PRO A 218 0.27 1.16 10.03
N TYR A 219 1.19 1.42 10.95
CA TYR A 219 0.90 1.84 12.32
C TYR A 219 1.41 3.26 12.65
N ILE A 220 1.83 4.01 11.61
CA ILE A 220 2.33 5.39 11.75
C ILE A 220 1.38 6.33 11.00
N PRO A 221 0.93 7.43 11.63
CA PRO A 221 -0.03 8.33 11.01
C PRO A 221 0.53 9.18 9.86
N THR A 222 1.86 9.29 9.76
CA THR A 222 2.51 10.14 8.75
C THR A 222 2.76 9.35 7.47
N ILE A 223 2.30 9.91 6.35
CA ILE A 223 2.61 9.45 5.01
C ILE A 223 3.70 10.32 4.43
N TYR A 224 4.72 9.70 3.86
CA TYR A 224 5.88 10.40 3.31
C TYR A 224 5.91 10.28 1.78
N GLU A 225 6.13 11.39 1.08
CA GLU A 225 6.64 11.34 -0.28
C GLU A 225 8.10 10.90 -0.23
N VAL A 226 8.45 9.91 -1.03
CA VAL A 226 9.81 9.36 -1.10
C VAL A 226 10.53 9.98 -2.27
N THR A 227 11.65 10.64 -2.01
CA THR A 227 12.57 11.14 -3.03
C THR A 227 13.92 10.47 -2.90
N SER A 228 14.80 10.66 -3.86
CA SER A 228 16.16 10.12 -3.80
C SER A 228 17.00 10.69 -2.66
N GLU A 229 16.60 11.84 -2.12
CA GLU A 229 17.36 12.55 -1.09
C GLU A 229 16.77 12.43 0.32
N LYS A 230 15.44 12.35 0.43
CA LYS A 230 14.77 12.42 1.73
C LYS A 230 13.34 11.88 1.70
N LEU A 231 12.81 11.62 2.89
CA LEU A 231 11.37 11.44 3.13
C LEU A 231 10.75 12.80 3.42
N ILE A 232 9.72 13.17 2.68
CA ILE A 232 8.99 14.43 2.86
C ILE A 232 7.64 14.09 3.51
N PRO A 233 7.40 14.45 4.79
CA PRO A 233 6.09 14.29 5.39
C PRO A 233 5.05 15.04 4.57
N THR A 234 4.06 14.34 4.03
CA THR A 234 3.06 14.91 3.12
C THR A 234 1.68 14.93 3.75
N TYR A 235 1.28 13.83 4.36
CA TYR A 235 0.00 13.72 5.05
C TYR A 235 0.19 13.28 6.49
N GLN A 236 -0.66 13.82 7.37
CA GLN A 236 -0.86 13.36 8.73
C GLN A 236 -2.29 12.84 8.86
N ILE A 237 -2.45 11.56 9.15
CA ILE A 237 -3.75 10.91 9.24
C ILE A 237 -4.30 11.03 10.66
N GLU A 238 -5.52 11.52 10.77
CA GLU A 238 -6.28 11.59 12.02
C GLU A 238 -7.61 10.83 11.86
N LEU A 239 -7.90 9.92 12.78
CA LEU A 239 -9.04 9.00 12.71
C LEU A 239 -10.04 9.21 13.86
N GLY A 240 -10.23 10.46 14.29
CA GLY A 240 -11.15 10.82 15.36
C GLY A 240 -10.80 10.16 16.69
N ARG A 241 -11.70 9.34 17.23
CA ARG A 241 -11.48 8.61 18.51
C ARG A 241 -10.46 7.49 18.40
N GLN A 242 -10.23 6.95 17.21
CA GLN A 242 -9.25 5.89 16.99
C GLN A 242 -7.85 6.48 16.88
N LYS A 243 -6.89 5.95 17.61
CA LYS A 243 -5.57 6.54 17.76
C LYS A 243 -4.48 5.60 17.26
N PHE A 244 -3.44 6.19 16.70
CA PHE A 244 -2.16 5.51 16.51
C PHE A 244 -1.42 5.42 17.85
N ALA A 245 -0.58 4.41 18.00
CA ALA A 245 0.32 4.32 19.14
C ALA A 245 1.35 5.46 19.10
N SER A 246 1.78 5.94 20.27
CA SER A 246 2.83 6.96 20.31
C SER A 246 4.19 6.40 19.86
N PRO A 247 5.11 7.25 19.40
CA PRO A 247 6.47 6.82 19.07
C PRO A 247 7.19 6.12 20.22
N GLU A 248 6.96 6.55 21.45
CA GLU A 248 7.53 5.95 22.67
C GLU A 248 6.98 4.53 22.86
N TRP A 249 5.65 4.35 22.76
CA TRP A 249 5.04 3.04 22.87
C TRP A 249 5.53 2.09 21.78
N LEU A 250 5.63 2.56 20.54
CA LEU A 250 6.15 1.77 19.42
C LEU A 250 7.60 1.34 19.68
N LYS A 251 8.45 2.24 20.18
CA LYS A 251 9.84 1.95 20.52
C LYS A 251 9.96 0.92 21.65
N GLU A 252 9.19 1.06 22.71
CA GLU A 252 9.19 0.13 23.87
C GLU A 252 8.71 -1.28 23.48
N ASN A 253 7.87 -1.40 22.46
CA ASN A 253 7.32 -2.67 21.98
C ASN A 253 7.98 -3.18 20.69
N ALA A 254 8.95 -2.47 20.13
CA ALA A 254 9.62 -2.81 18.87
C ALA A 254 10.36 -4.17 18.94
N GLU A 255 10.89 -4.53 20.10
CA GLU A 255 11.61 -5.81 20.32
C GLU A 255 10.70 -7.01 20.59
N LYS A 256 9.39 -6.80 20.54
CA LYS A 256 8.38 -7.84 20.64
C LYS A 256 7.77 -8.07 19.27
N ASN A 257 6.89 -9.07 19.14
CA ASN A 257 6.03 -9.15 17.96
C ASN A 257 5.11 -7.92 17.93
N LEU A 258 5.60 -6.83 17.33
CA LEU A 258 4.93 -5.53 17.34
C LEU A 258 3.51 -5.62 16.76
N TYR A 259 3.33 -6.32 15.63
CA TYR A 259 2.03 -6.49 15.02
C TYR A 259 1.06 -7.27 15.92
N GLY A 260 1.50 -8.39 16.46
CA GLY A 260 0.70 -9.19 17.41
C GLY A 260 0.36 -8.41 18.68
N THR A 261 1.30 -7.61 19.18
CA THR A 261 1.09 -6.79 20.38
C THR A 261 0.11 -5.63 20.11
N ILE A 262 0.30 -4.87 19.04
CA ILE A 262 -0.56 -3.72 18.72
C ILE A 262 -1.98 -4.14 18.37
N SER A 263 -2.17 -5.29 17.71
CA SER A 263 -3.48 -5.83 17.36
C SER A 263 -4.36 -6.20 18.57
N GLN A 264 -3.74 -6.39 19.73
CA GLN A 264 -4.45 -6.63 21.00
C GLN A 264 -4.83 -5.34 21.75
N THR A 265 -4.41 -4.19 21.24
CA THR A 265 -4.70 -2.88 21.84
C THR A 265 -5.89 -2.20 21.17
N ASN A 266 -6.20 -0.98 21.62
CA ASN A 266 -7.16 -0.10 20.95
C ASN A 266 -6.49 0.81 19.88
N TYR A 267 -5.18 0.66 19.66
CA TYR A 267 -4.49 1.43 18.63
C TYR A 267 -4.78 0.91 17.22
N ILE A 268 -4.48 1.75 16.25
CA ILE A 268 -4.47 1.35 14.84
C ILE A 268 -3.33 0.36 14.65
N SER A 269 -3.68 -0.84 14.21
CA SER A 269 -2.72 -1.94 14.01
C SER A 269 -2.27 -2.11 12.57
N GLY A 270 -2.95 -1.46 11.64
CA GLY A 270 -2.60 -1.48 10.23
C GLY A 270 -3.45 -0.52 9.44
N GLN A 271 -2.87 0.08 8.41
CA GLN A 271 -3.57 0.91 7.43
C GLN A 271 -3.03 0.68 6.03
N GLN A 272 -3.89 0.90 5.05
CA GLN A 272 -3.57 0.94 3.63
C GLN A 272 -4.22 2.16 3.01
N ILE A 273 -3.49 2.89 2.19
CA ILE A 273 -3.94 4.13 1.57
C ILE A 273 -3.78 4.03 0.07
N GLN A 274 -4.74 4.58 -0.65
CA GLN A 274 -4.67 4.83 -2.08
C GLN A 274 -5.24 6.22 -2.36
N GLU A 275 -4.76 6.84 -3.42
CA GLU A 275 -5.08 8.21 -3.77
C GLU A 275 -5.47 8.33 -5.23
N THR A 276 -6.52 9.10 -5.51
CA THR A 276 -6.95 9.56 -6.84
C THR A 276 -6.82 11.08 -6.91
N ASP A 277 -7.16 11.70 -8.05
CA ASP A 277 -7.12 13.16 -8.18
C ASP A 277 -8.03 13.85 -7.16
N ASP A 278 -9.19 13.26 -6.88
CA ASP A 278 -10.22 13.89 -6.06
C ASP A 278 -10.28 13.37 -4.61
N TYR A 279 -9.89 12.13 -4.37
CA TYR A 279 -10.08 11.48 -3.06
C TYR A 279 -8.86 10.71 -2.57
N ILE A 280 -8.74 10.61 -1.26
CA ILE A 280 -7.89 9.63 -0.57
C ILE A 280 -8.81 8.58 0.03
N CYS A 281 -8.53 7.29 -0.23
CA CYS A 281 -9.17 6.16 0.43
C CYS A 281 -8.22 5.52 1.43
N ILE A 282 -8.73 5.27 2.64
CA ILE A 282 -8.00 4.55 3.69
C ILE A 282 -8.80 3.32 4.11
N GLU A 283 -8.15 2.16 4.13
CA GLU A 283 -8.59 1.00 4.90
C GLU A 283 -7.69 0.83 6.12
N TYR A 284 -8.26 0.57 7.30
CA TYR A 284 -7.47 0.40 8.51
C TYR A 284 -8.12 -0.57 9.49
N TYR A 285 -7.29 -1.09 10.39
CA TYR A 285 -7.70 -2.00 11.45
C TYR A 285 -7.51 -1.33 12.81
N ALA A 286 -8.55 -1.41 13.62
CA ALA A 286 -8.56 -0.92 14.99
C ALA A 286 -9.11 -2.02 15.91
N LYS A 287 -8.93 -1.87 17.19
CA LYS A 287 -9.48 -2.71 18.28
C LYS A 287 -9.93 -4.11 17.85
N GLY A 288 -9.10 -5.13 18.04
CA GLY A 288 -9.46 -6.52 17.71
C GLY A 288 -9.57 -6.80 16.20
N LEU A 289 -8.81 -6.08 15.37
CA LEU A 289 -8.79 -6.21 13.92
C LEU A 289 -10.12 -5.83 13.23
N ASN A 290 -10.95 -5.00 13.86
CA ASN A 290 -12.14 -4.45 13.22
C ASN A 290 -11.72 -3.59 12.02
N SER A 291 -12.20 -3.95 10.86
CA SER A 291 -11.88 -3.26 9.60
C SER A 291 -12.78 -2.04 9.39
N HIS A 292 -12.15 -0.95 8.99
CA HIS A 292 -12.80 0.32 8.67
C HIS A 292 -12.38 0.80 7.28
N ILE A 293 -13.21 1.64 6.68
CA ILE A 293 -12.94 2.31 5.43
C ILE A 293 -13.28 3.80 5.55
N GLY A 294 -12.43 4.65 4.99
CA GLY A 294 -12.65 6.08 4.96
C GLY A 294 -12.32 6.67 3.59
N PHE A 295 -13.00 7.76 3.24
CA PHE A 295 -12.77 8.53 2.02
C PHE A 295 -12.68 10.00 2.40
N TYR A 296 -11.66 10.68 1.91
CA TYR A 296 -11.42 12.10 2.13
C TYR A 296 -11.39 12.83 0.80
N ASN A 297 -12.26 13.82 0.63
CA ASN A 297 -12.28 14.68 -0.55
C ASN A 297 -11.15 15.71 -0.46
N LYS A 298 -10.21 15.66 -1.40
CA LYS A 298 -9.02 16.52 -1.41
C LYS A 298 -9.32 17.99 -1.66
N LYS A 299 -10.46 18.30 -2.33
CA LYS A 299 -10.87 19.65 -2.69
C LYS A 299 -11.68 20.33 -1.58
N THR A 300 -12.64 19.60 -1.00
CA THR A 300 -13.55 20.17 -0.01
C THR A 300 -13.13 19.91 1.44
N GLY A 301 -12.28 18.92 1.68
CA GLY A 301 -11.94 18.44 3.01
C GLY A 301 -13.04 17.57 3.66
N GLU A 302 -14.16 17.33 2.96
CA GLU A 302 -15.22 16.45 3.47
C GLU A 302 -14.70 15.02 3.60
N SER A 303 -15.03 14.35 4.70
CA SER A 303 -14.61 12.98 4.94
C SER A 303 -15.80 12.08 5.31
N PHE A 304 -15.67 10.81 4.94
CA PHE A 304 -16.63 9.75 5.26
C PHE A 304 -15.87 8.58 5.86
N LYS A 305 -16.32 8.08 7.00
CA LYS A 305 -15.69 6.96 7.69
C LYS A 305 -16.75 5.98 8.20
N TYR A 306 -16.54 4.70 7.91
CA TYR A 306 -17.46 3.63 8.24
C TYR A 306 -16.72 2.43 8.84
N LYS A 307 -17.41 1.68 9.72
CA LYS A 307 -17.06 0.27 9.82
C LYS A 307 -17.26 -0.37 8.46
N LYS A 308 -16.38 -1.24 8.06
CA LYS A 308 -16.45 -1.85 6.74
C LYS A 308 -17.75 -2.66 6.54
N SER A 309 -18.24 -3.32 7.58
CA SER A 309 -19.53 -4.00 7.57
C SER A 309 -20.72 -3.08 7.29
N ASP A 310 -20.69 -1.86 7.86
CA ASP A 310 -21.76 -0.89 7.67
C ASP A 310 -21.70 -0.27 6.27
N PHE A 311 -20.50 0.01 5.77
CA PHE A 311 -20.28 0.43 4.38
C PHE A 311 -20.84 -0.60 3.39
N ILE A 312 -20.50 -1.87 3.57
CA ILE A 312 -21.00 -2.97 2.72
C ILE A 312 -22.55 -3.04 2.78
N LYS A 313 -23.12 -2.94 3.98
CA LYS A 313 -24.58 -2.98 4.17
C LYS A 313 -25.27 -1.82 3.46
N GLN A 314 -24.74 -0.59 3.59
CA GLN A 314 -25.33 0.59 2.98
C GLN A 314 -25.23 0.56 1.46
N THR A 315 -24.08 0.18 0.93
CA THR A 315 -23.82 0.17 -0.51
C THR A 315 -24.38 -1.05 -1.23
N GLY A 316 -24.60 -2.17 -0.52
CA GLY A 316 -24.95 -3.46 -1.12
C GLY A 316 -23.75 -4.17 -1.78
N LEU A 317 -22.53 -3.68 -1.54
CA LEU A 317 -21.27 -4.30 -2.01
C LEU A 317 -20.95 -5.49 -1.11
N THR A 318 -21.55 -6.62 -1.37
CA THR A 318 -21.37 -7.85 -0.60
C THR A 318 -20.07 -8.58 -0.95
N GLY A 319 -19.64 -9.51 -0.10
CA GLY A 319 -18.42 -10.29 -0.29
C GLY A 319 -17.20 -9.69 0.39
N PHE A 320 -16.06 -10.37 0.25
CA PHE A 320 -14.80 -9.83 0.75
C PHE A 320 -14.36 -8.66 -0.11
N PHE A 321 -13.89 -7.59 0.55
CA PHE A 321 -13.66 -6.33 -0.09
C PHE A 321 -12.33 -5.74 0.41
N GLN A 322 -11.34 -5.65 -0.46
CA GLN A 322 -10.00 -5.15 -0.12
C GLN A 322 -9.51 -4.15 -1.16
N LEU A 323 -9.01 -3.01 -0.69
CA LEU A 323 -8.38 -1.99 -1.53
C LEU A 323 -7.07 -2.53 -2.11
N LYS A 324 -6.89 -2.41 -3.43
CA LYS A 324 -5.72 -2.93 -4.15
C LYS A 324 -4.93 -1.85 -4.89
N GLY A 325 -5.56 -0.77 -5.30
CA GLY A 325 -4.93 0.27 -6.09
C GLY A 325 -5.92 1.29 -6.62
N THR A 326 -5.48 2.00 -7.64
CA THR A 326 -6.29 2.97 -8.37
C THR A 326 -6.13 2.82 -9.89
N TYR A 327 -7.14 3.24 -10.62
CA TYR A 327 -7.10 3.39 -12.07
C TYR A 327 -7.91 4.61 -12.47
N GLU A 328 -7.31 5.58 -13.15
CA GLU A 328 -7.91 6.89 -13.35
C GLU A 328 -8.40 7.46 -12.01
N ASN A 329 -9.65 7.90 -11.93
CA ASN A 329 -10.29 8.37 -10.70
C ASN A 329 -11.08 7.26 -9.97
N TYR A 330 -10.80 5.98 -10.22
CA TYR A 330 -11.41 4.86 -9.52
C TYR A 330 -10.46 4.24 -8.50
N PHE A 331 -10.99 3.90 -7.34
CA PHE A 331 -10.37 2.96 -6.42
C PHE A 331 -10.69 1.53 -6.86
N ILE A 332 -9.69 0.68 -6.87
CA ILE A 332 -9.83 -0.74 -7.23
C ILE A 332 -9.90 -1.57 -5.95
N PHE A 333 -10.99 -2.31 -5.83
CA PHE A 333 -11.18 -3.29 -4.78
C PHE A 333 -11.35 -4.68 -5.38
N THR A 334 -11.08 -5.72 -4.57
CA THR A 334 -11.35 -7.09 -4.97
C THR A 334 -12.54 -7.65 -4.20
N MET A 335 -13.35 -8.45 -4.88
CA MET A 335 -14.44 -9.22 -4.29
C MET A 335 -14.17 -10.70 -4.58
N LEU A 336 -14.21 -11.52 -3.53
CA LEU A 336 -13.93 -12.95 -3.67
C LEU A 336 -15.21 -13.72 -4.02
N PRO A 337 -15.16 -14.65 -4.97
CA PRO A 337 -16.31 -15.42 -5.45
C PRO A 337 -17.02 -16.22 -4.36
N ASP A 338 -16.28 -16.90 -3.49
CA ASP A 338 -16.81 -17.67 -2.37
C ASP A 338 -17.66 -16.83 -1.40
N ALA A 339 -17.25 -15.59 -1.16
CA ALA A 339 -18.00 -14.64 -0.32
C ALA A 339 -19.21 -14.03 -1.05
N LEU A 340 -19.21 -14.03 -2.39
CA LEU A 340 -20.31 -13.49 -3.21
C LEU A 340 -21.41 -14.50 -3.48
N LYS A 341 -21.09 -15.77 -3.70
CA LYS A 341 -21.97 -16.83 -4.20
C LYS A 341 -23.33 -16.93 -3.50
N ASN A 342 -23.35 -16.76 -2.20
CA ASN A 342 -24.58 -16.88 -1.40
C ASN A 342 -25.01 -15.53 -0.83
N SER A 343 -24.53 -14.43 -1.40
CA SER A 343 -24.84 -13.10 -0.90
C SER A 343 -26.05 -12.48 -1.62
N TYR A 344 -26.64 -11.49 -0.99
CA TYR A 344 -27.70 -10.67 -1.58
C TYR A 344 -27.15 -9.27 -1.90
N THR A 345 -27.53 -8.74 -3.05
CA THR A 345 -27.19 -7.37 -3.43
C THR A 345 -28.40 -6.60 -3.95
N THR A 346 -28.40 -5.30 -3.70
CA THR A 346 -29.37 -4.35 -4.29
C THR A 346 -28.84 -3.68 -5.55
N ILE A 347 -27.57 -3.96 -5.94
CA ILE A 347 -26.92 -3.36 -7.10
C ILE A 347 -27.31 -4.15 -8.35
N PRO A 348 -28.01 -3.54 -9.32
CA PRO A 348 -28.49 -4.25 -10.51
C PRO A 348 -27.37 -4.93 -11.31
N GLU A 349 -26.24 -4.24 -11.45
CA GLU A 349 -25.09 -4.72 -12.25
C GLU A 349 -24.36 -5.90 -11.58
N LEU A 350 -24.46 -6.04 -10.27
CA LEU A 350 -23.82 -7.11 -9.51
C LEU A 350 -24.69 -8.39 -9.47
N LYS A 351 -26.00 -8.27 -9.61
CA LYS A 351 -26.94 -9.41 -9.56
C LYS A 351 -26.57 -10.51 -10.57
N PRO A 352 -26.42 -10.24 -11.88
CA PRO A 352 -26.13 -11.30 -12.85
C PRO A 352 -24.75 -11.93 -12.60
N ILE A 353 -23.80 -11.21 -11.99
CA ILE A 353 -22.51 -11.75 -11.61
C ILE A 353 -22.70 -12.78 -10.50
N ILE A 354 -23.43 -12.43 -9.43
CA ILE A 354 -23.69 -13.31 -8.28
C ILE A 354 -24.46 -14.58 -8.71
N GLU A 355 -25.40 -14.47 -9.62
CA GLU A 355 -26.19 -15.59 -10.13
C GLU A 355 -25.34 -16.63 -10.89
N ASN A 356 -24.31 -16.17 -11.61
CA ASN A 356 -23.50 -17.01 -12.49
C ASN A 356 -22.13 -17.41 -11.89
N ILE A 357 -21.68 -16.78 -10.81
CA ILE A 357 -20.35 -17.01 -10.25
C ILE A 357 -20.27 -18.36 -9.56
N LYS A 358 -19.12 -19.02 -9.64
CA LYS A 358 -18.76 -20.22 -8.89
C LYS A 358 -17.81 -19.84 -7.77
N GLU A 359 -17.75 -20.66 -6.71
CA GLU A 359 -16.91 -20.40 -5.53
C GLU A 359 -15.41 -20.36 -5.86
N ASP A 360 -15.00 -21.13 -6.87
CA ASP A 360 -13.63 -21.27 -7.35
C ASP A 360 -13.29 -20.36 -8.54
N ASP A 361 -14.19 -19.48 -8.95
CA ASP A 361 -13.89 -18.49 -9.99
C ASP A 361 -12.80 -17.48 -9.55
N ASN A 362 -12.22 -16.80 -10.52
CA ASN A 362 -11.30 -15.70 -10.26
C ASN A 362 -12.00 -14.49 -9.61
N PRO A 363 -11.27 -13.63 -8.88
CA PRO A 363 -11.83 -12.45 -8.24
C PRO A 363 -12.52 -11.51 -9.22
N ILE A 364 -13.49 -10.76 -8.71
CA ILE A 364 -14.12 -9.64 -9.41
C ILE A 364 -13.43 -8.36 -8.95
N LEU A 365 -13.07 -7.49 -9.90
CA LEU A 365 -12.66 -6.13 -9.59
C LEU A 365 -13.90 -5.25 -9.42
N CYS A 366 -13.96 -4.55 -8.31
CA CYS A 366 -14.94 -3.51 -8.03
C CYS A 366 -14.25 -2.15 -8.09
N LEU A 367 -14.57 -1.36 -9.10
CA LEU A 367 -14.03 -0.03 -9.30
C LEU A 367 -15.02 0.99 -8.74
N ILE A 368 -14.62 1.75 -7.73
CA ILE A 368 -15.46 2.75 -7.07
C ILE A 368 -14.93 4.15 -7.38
N LYS A 369 -15.84 5.03 -7.83
CA LYS A 369 -15.58 6.45 -8.07
C LYS A 369 -16.66 7.29 -7.42
N PHE A 370 -16.30 8.42 -6.84
CA PHE A 370 -17.24 9.45 -6.40
C PHE A 370 -17.77 10.24 -7.59
N LYS A 371 -19.07 10.63 -7.48
CA LYS A 371 -19.77 11.45 -8.49
C LYS A 371 -19.32 12.90 -8.48
#